data_b328cdf34e0a4e103ba3ab4a21e77939
#
_entry.id   b328cdf34e0a4e103ba3ab4a21e77939
#
_cell.length_a   1.000
_cell.length_b   1.000
_cell.length_c   1.000
_cell.angle_alpha   90.00
_cell.angle_beta   90.00
_cell.angle_gamma   90.00
#
_symmetry.space_group_name_H-M   'P 1'
#
loop_
_entity.id
_entity.type
_entity.pdbx_description
1 polymer ?
#
loop_
_entity_poly.entity_id
_entity_poly.type
_entity_poly.pdbx_seq_one_letter_code
_entity_poly.pdbx_strand_id
1 'polypeptide(L)'
;LEVYFLEKPEEAQKICQQVLVNKQSREHAEKTRQSIKKTLSTQIDLANRVQKFVDCRTKDASRRELYIVEGDSAMGAVKTSRDSEYQAIMPIRGKILNCLKADYARIFKSDVIVDLIKVMGCGVELGGKHNKELATFNIDNLRYNKIVICTDADVDGYQIRTLVLTMLYRLTPTLINEGYVYIAESPLYEITTKDHTYFAYTEPEKAAFLKEIGDKKYTIQRSKGLGENDPEMMWLTTMN
;
A
#
# COMPACT_ATOMS: atom_id res chain seq x y z
N LEU A 1 30.88 -23.52 -38.16
CA LEU A 1 29.44 -23.34 -37.99
C LEU A 1 28.70 -23.43 -39.31
N GLU A 2 29.15 -22.73 -40.39
CA GLU A 2 28.51 -22.75 -41.71
C GLU A 2 28.47 -24.17 -42.29
N VAL A 3 29.58 -24.92 -42.29
CA VAL A 3 29.65 -26.30 -42.77
C VAL A 3 28.69 -27.20 -41.98
N TYR A 4 28.65 -27.07 -40.65
CA TYR A 4 27.75 -27.86 -39.80
C TYR A 4 26.26 -27.58 -40.13
N PHE A 5 25.92 -26.34 -40.37
CA PHE A 5 24.53 -25.95 -40.68
C PHE A 5 24.09 -26.44 -42.08
N LEU A 6 25.03 -26.54 -43.01
CA LEU A 6 24.77 -27.13 -44.33
C LEU A 6 24.60 -28.66 -44.28
N GLU A 7 25.40 -29.35 -43.45
CA GLU A 7 25.35 -30.80 -43.29
C GLU A 7 24.16 -31.26 -42.46
N LYS A 8 23.66 -30.42 -41.50
CA LYS A 8 22.58 -30.75 -40.57
C LYS A 8 21.49 -29.66 -40.49
N PRO A 9 20.70 -29.51 -41.57
CA PRO A 9 19.75 -28.40 -41.68
C PRO A 9 18.64 -28.42 -40.61
N GLU A 10 18.18 -29.59 -40.18
CA GLU A 10 17.15 -29.69 -39.14
C GLU A 10 17.67 -29.23 -37.76
N GLU A 11 18.90 -29.56 -37.41
CA GLU A 11 19.53 -29.12 -36.16
C GLU A 11 19.82 -27.62 -36.24
N ALA A 12 20.30 -27.14 -37.39
CA ALA A 12 20.52 -25.72 -37.65
C ALA A 12 19.24 -24.88 -37.45
N GLN A 13 18.11 -25.40 -37.98
CA GLN A 13 16.82 -24.72 -37.82
C GLN A 13 16.37 -24.63 -36.34
N LYS A 14 16.54 -25.71 -35.58
CA LYS A 14 16.24 -25.70 -34.15
C LYS A 14 17.11 -24.69 -33.39
N ILE A 15 18.40 -24.65 -33.69
CA ILE A 15 19.33 -23.67 -33.06
C ILE A 15 18.90 -22.24 -33.42
N CYS A 16 18.65 -21.95 -34.70
CA CYS A 16 18.20 -20.64 -35.13
C CYS A 16 16.88 -20.22 -34.49
N GLN A 17 15.90 -21.12 -34.39
CA GLN A 17 14.65 -20.87 -33.69
C GLN A 17 14.89 -20.50 -32.21
N GLN A 18 15.73 -21.27 -31.52
CA GLN A 18 16.04 -21.00 -30.11
C GLN A 18 16.74 -19.64 -29.91
N VAL A 19 17.64 -19.29 -30.84
CA VAL A 19 18.32 -17.98 -30.84
C VAL A 19 17.32 -16.84 -31.04
N LEU A 20 16.37 -17.00 -32.00
CA LEU A 20 15.34 -16.00 -32.25
C LEU A 20 14.40 -15.81 -31.04
N VAL A 21 13.97 -16.91 -30.42
CA VAL A 21 13.14 -16.87 -29.20
C VAL A 21 13.89 -16.14 -28.08
N ASN A 22 15.17 -16.46 -27.87
CA ASN A 22 15.97 -15.81 -26.85
C ASN A 22 16.18 -14.32 -27.14
N LYS A 23 16.41 -13.94 -28.42
CA LYS A 23 16.52 -12.55 -28.84
C LYS A 23 15.24 -11.78 -28.56
N GLN A 24 14.09 -12.31 -29.00
CA GLN A 24 12.79 -11.66 -28.76
C GLN A 24 12.49 -11.50 -27.27
N SER A 25 12.79 -12.53 -26.47
CA SER A 25 12.64 -12.46 -25.00
C SER A 25 13.49 -11.36 -24.38
N ARG A 26 14.76 -11.24 -24.80
CA ARG A 26 15.66 -10.17 -24.31
C ARG A 26 15.21 -8.77 -24.74
N GLU A 27 14.81 -8.60 -25.99
CA GLU A 27 14.29 -7.33 -26.50
C GLU A 27 13.01 -6.90 -25.79
N HIS A 28 12.12 -7.85 -25.53
CA HIS A 28 10.88 -7.58 -24.76
C HIS A 28 11.20 -7.18 -23.31
N ALA A 29 12.09 -7.91 -22.66
CA ALA A 29 12.55 -7.58 -21.30
C ALA A 29 13.20 -6.20 -21.24
N GLU A 30 14.03 -5.83 -22.20
CA GLU A 30 14.68 -4.52 -22.24
C GLU A 30 13.69 -3.38 -22.50
N LYS A 31 12.73 -3.54 -23.42
CA LYS A 31 11.66 -2.55 -23.63
C LYS A 31 10.80 -2.36 -22.38
N THR A 32 10.44 -3.44 -21.71
CA THR A 32 9.71 -3.39 -20.44
C THR A 32 10.51 -2.65 -19.38
N ARG A 33 11.80 -2.95 -19.25
CA ARG A 33 12.71 -2.32 -18.33
C ARG A 33 12.83 -0.80 -18.57
N GLN A 34 13.02 -0.38 -19.82
CA GLN A 34 13.09 1.04 -20.18
C GLN A 34 11.78 1.77 -19.87
N SER A 35 10.63 1.14 -20.14
CA SER A 35 9.33 1.68 -19.78
C SER A 35 9.19 1.89 -18.27
N ILE A 36 9.55 0.88 -17.47
CA ILE A 36 9.53 0.96 -16.00
C ILE A 36 10.47 2.07 -15.51
N LYS A 37 11.72 2.12 -16.03
CA LYS A 37 12.69 3.14 -15.66
C LYS A 37 12.15 4.55 -15.96
N LYS A 38 11.53 4.76 -17.12
CA LYS A 38 10.87 6.02 -17.48
C LYS A 38 9.75 6.37 -16.51
N THR A 39 8.92 5.42 -16.13
CA THR A 39 7.82 5.63 -15.17
C THR A 39 8.33 6.00 -13.78
N LEU A 40 9.39 5.35 -13.31
CA LEU A 40 9.98 5.59 -11.98
C LEU A 40 10.88 6.84 -11.93
N SER A 41 11.56 7.17 -13.03
CA SER A 41 12.52 8.30 -13.08
C SER A 41 11.88 9.65 -13.35
N THR A 42 10.61 9.70 -13.71
CA THR A 42 9.89 10.97 -13.87
C THR A 42 9.76 11.60 -12.49
N GLN A 43 10.72 12.43 -12.09
CA GLN A 43 10.61 13.35 -10.96
C GLN A 43 9.49 14.34 -11.29
N ILE A 44 8.32 14.06 -10.77
CA ILE A 44 7.15 14.88 -10.99
C ILE A 44 6.82 15.51 -9.65
N ASP A 45 6.47 16.76 -9.71
CA ASP A 45 5.84 17.50 -8.63
C ASP A 45 4.62 16.69 -8.12
N LEU A 46 4.87 15.90 -7.08
CA LEU A 46 4.05 14.73 -6.71
C LEU A 46 2.70 15.13 -6.12
N ALA A 47 2.68 16.28 -5.43
CA ALA A 47 1.47 16.77 -4.78
C ALA A 47 0.36 17.14 -5.78
N ASN A 48 0.72 17.56 -7.00
CA ASN A 48 -0.24 18.05 -7.99
C ASN A 48 -0.73 17.01 -8.99
N ARG A 49 -0.18 15.78 -8.99
CA ARG A 49 -0.49 14.77 -10.01
C ARG A 49 -1.03 13.44 -9.48
N VAL A 50 -0.90 13.15 -8.19
CA VAL A 50 -1.52 11.97 -7.60
C VAL A 50 -2.96 12.31 -7.25
N GLN A 51 -3.90 11.69 -7.95
CA GLN A 51 -5.32 11.94 -7.75
C GLN A 51 -5.73 11.62 -6.31
N LYS A 52 -6.41 12.58 -5.66
CA LYS A 52 -6.97 12.45 -4.31
C LYS A 52 -5.94 12.27 -3.18
N PHE A 53 -4.66 12.34 -3.45
CA PHE A 53 -3.67 12.43 -2.38
C PHE A 53 -3.80 13.76 -1.64
N VAL A 54 -3.85 13.68 -0.31
CA VAL A 54 -3.93 14.85 0.58
C VAL A 54 -2.67 14.90 1.43
N ASP A 55 -1.75 15.80 1.08
CA ASP A 55 -0.48 15.94 1.81
C ASP A 55 -0.66 16.58 3.19
N CYS A 56 0.33 16.48 4.03
CA CYS A 56 0.48 17.22 5.29
C CYS A 56 1.35 18.46 5.09
N ARG A 57 1.35 19.36 6.08
CA ARG A 57 2.03 20.65 5.98
C ARG A 57 3.52 20.56 6.23
N THR A 58 3.93 19.80 7.25
CA THR A 58 5.35 19.65 7.57
C THR A 58 6.13 18.98 6.46
N LYS A 59 7.39 19.37 6.27
CA LYS A 59 8.33 18.73 5.36
C LYS A 59 9.32 17.82 6.09
N ASP A 60 9.26 17.80 7.41
CA ASP A 60 10.10 16.94 8.24
C ASP A 60 9.63 15.49 8.16
N ALA A 61 10.35 14.67 7.41
CA ALA A 61 10.02 13.25 7.18
C ALA A 61 9.96 12.45 8.49
N SER A 62 10.72 12.82 9.53
CA SER A 62 10.75 12.12 10.81
C SER A 62 9.44 12.23 11.59
N ARG A 63 8.59 13.21 11.25
CA ARG A 63 7.29 13.45 11.88
C ARG A 63 6.11 13.02 11.01
N ARG A 64 6.33 12.85 9.70
CA ARG A 64 5.24 12.60 8.75
C ARG A 64 4.72 11.17 8.83
N GLU A 65 3.41 11.04 8.73
CA GLU A 65 2.69 9.78 8.67
C GLU A 65 1.84 9.72 7.40
N LEU A 66 1.85 8.57 6.71
CA LEU A 66 1.03 8.33 5.53
C LEU A 66 -0.08 7.33 5.87
N TYR A 67 -1.33 7.77 5.85
CA TYR A 67 -2.50 6.90 6.00
C TYR A 67 -2.98 6.43 4.62
N ILE A 68 -2.88 5.13 4.37
CA ILE A 68 -3.45 4.47 3.19
C ILE A 68 -4.84 4.02 3.58
N VAL A 69 -5.88 4.64 3.01
CA VAL A 69 -7.28 4.44 3.43
C VAL A 69 -8.11 3.78 2.34
N GLU A 70 -9.12 3.00 2.74
CA GLU A 70 -10.04 2.32 1.84
C GLU A 70 -11.14 3.26 1.34
N GLY A 71 -11.05 3.65 0.07
CA GLY A 71 -12.11 4.38 -0.62
C GLY A 71 -12.26 5.85 -0.21
N ASP A 72 -13.24 6.48 -0.85
CA ASP A 72 -13.49 7.91 -0.69
C ASP A 72 -14.24 8.25 0.61
N SER A 73 -15.08 7.33 1.08
CA SER A 73 -15.84 7.52 2.34
C SER A 73 -14.90 7.56 3.54
N ALA A 74 -14.02 6.57 3.65
CA ALA A 74 -12.99 6.55 4.70
C ALA A 74 -12.04 7.76 4.59
N MET A 75 -11.68 8.16 3.35
CA MET A 75 -10.88 9.37 3.14
C MET A 75 -11.55 10.62 3.74
N GLY A 76 -12.88 10.75 3.61
CA GLY A 76 -13.64 11.88 4.17
C GLY A 76 -13.53 11.94 5.69
N ALA A 77 -13.77 10.82 6.37
CA ALA A 77 -13.68 10.70 7.83
C ALA A 77 -12.24 10.94 8.33
N VAL A 78 -11.26 10.27 7.76
CA VAL A 78 -9.84 10.44 8.11
C VAL A 78 -9.35 11.86 7.88
N LYS A 79 -9.79 12.51 6.79
CA LYS A 79 -9.43 13.91 6.50
C LYS A 79 -9.95 14.89 7.57
N THR A 80 -11.12 14.62 8.12
CA THR A 80 -11.72 15.45 9.17
C THR A 80 -11.07 15.18 10.53
N SER A 81 -10.65 13.94 10.79
CA SER A 81 -10.10 13.49 12.07
C SER A 81 -8.58 13.74 12.21
N ARG A 82 -7.84 13.82 11.10
CA ARG A 82 -6.37 13.87 11.10
C ARG A 82 -5.78 15.15 11.66
N ASP A 83 -4.55 15.09 12.14
CA ASP A 83 -3.71 16.26 12.26
C ASP A 83 -3.09 16.61 10.90
N SER A 84 -3.55 17.72 10.31
CA SER A 84 -3.09 18.18 9.01
C SER A 84 -1.63 18.64 8.99
N GLU A 85 -1.01 18.82 10.14
CA GLU A 85 0.38 19.23 10.24
C GLU A 85 1.32 18.11 9.77
N TYR A 86 1.08 16.86 10.21
CA TYR A 86 2.00 15.74 9.94
C TYR A 86 1.36 14.49 9.32
N GLN A 87 0.02 14.39 9.25
CA GLN A 87 -0.66 13.23 8.69
C GLN A 87 -1.14 13.48 7.26
N ALA A 88 -0.62 12.70 6.32
CA ALA A 88 -1.02 12.66 4.92
C ALA A 88 -1.97 11.49 4.65
N ILE A 89 -2.83 11.59 3.62
CA ILE A 89 -3.81 10.57 3.29
C ILE A 89 -3.69 10.20 1.81
N MET A 90 -3.65 8.89 1.54
CA MET A 90 -3.72 8.31 0.20
C MET A 90 -4.88 7.32 0.13
N PRO A 91 -6.00 7.67 -0.52
CA PRO A 91 -7.10 6.74 -0.72
C PRO A 91 -6.74 5.72 -1.79
N ILE A 92 -7.09 4.46 -1.54
CA ILE A 92 -7.06 3.40 -2.55
C ILE A 92 -8.49 2.96 -2.85
N ARG A 93 -8.80 2.79 -4.13
CA ARG A 93 -10.13 2.37 -4.57
C ARG A 93 -10.14 0.89 -4.88
N GLY A 94 -10.92 0.17 -4.10
CA GLY A 94 -11.13 -1.25 -4.28
C GLY A 94 -9.85 -2.08 -4.12
N LYS A 95 -9.92 -3.32 -4.55
CA LYS A 95 -8.84 -4.30 -4.44
C LYS A 95 -7.74 -4.02 -5.44
N ILE A 96 -6.54 -3.70 -4.97
CA ILE A 96 -5.38 -3.49 -5.83
C ILE A 96 -4.86 -4.82 -6.38
N LEU A 97 -4.00 -4.73 -7.38
CA LEU A 97 -3.38 -5.89 -8.01
C LEU A 97 -2.59 -6.73 -7.00
N ASN A 98 -2.76 -8.07 -7.05
CA ASN A 98 -1.92 -8.97 -6.24
C ASN A 98 -0.49 -9.00 -6.79
N CYS A 99 0.39 -8.27 -6.13
CA CYS A 99 1.78 -8.11 -6.55
C CYS A 99 2.62 -9.39 -6.44
N LEU A 100 2.23 -10.41 -5.67
CA LEU A 100 2.95 -11.68 -5.66
C LEU A 100 2.68 -12.52 -6.90
N LYS A 101 1.46 -12.42 -7.47
CA LYS A 101 1.06 -13.19 -8.66
C LYS A 101 1.36 -12.49 -9.97
N ALA A 102 1.46 -11.16 -9.98
CA ALA A 102 1.67 -10.36 -11.17
C ALA A 102 3.17 -10.22 -11.50
N ASP A 103 3.50 -10.11 -12.79
CA ASP A 103 4.82 -9.69 -13.24
C ASP A 103 5.03 -8.18 -13.05
N TYR A 104 6.28 -7.74 -13.07
CA TYR A 104 6.63 -6.33 -12.87
C TYR A 104 6.05 -5.40 -13.93
N ALA A 105 5.95 -5.85 -15.19
CA ALA A 105 5.36 -5.06 -16.27
C ALA A 105 3.90 -4.71 -16.00
N ARG A 106 3.15 -5.66 -15.44
CA ARG A 106 1.75 -5.47 -15.04
C ARG A 106 1.62 -4.63 -13.77
N ILE A 107 2.50 -4.84 -12.79
CA ILE A 107 2.53 -4.06 -11.55
C ILE A 107 2.71 -2.57 -11.87
N PHE A 108 3.69 -2.21 -12.69
CA PHE A 108 3.99 -0.82 -13.03
C PHE A 108 3.06 -0.18 -14.07
N LYS A 109 2.07 -0.93 -14.58
CA LYS A 109 0.92 -0.39 -15.31
C LYS A 109 -0.26 0.00 -14.39
N SER A 110 -0.21 -0.38 -13.12
CA SER A 110 -1.24 -0.03 -12.15
C SER A 110 -0.99 1.37 -11.61
N ASP A 111 -1.82 2.33 -11.95
CA ASP A 111 -1.69 3.73 -11.51
C ASP A 111 -1.67 3.84 -9.99
N VAL A 112 -2.52 3.09 -9.29
CA VAL A 112 -2.59 3.10 -7.82
C VAL A 112 -1.27 2.67 -7.19
N ILE A 113 -0.63 1.62 -7.73
CA ILE A 113 0.67 1.14 -7.21
C ILE A 113 1.76 2.16 -7.50
N VAL A 114 1.81 2.68 -8.72
CA VAL A 114 2.78 3.70 -9.14
C VAL A 114 2.62 4.96 -8.30
N ASP A 115 1.40 5.38 -8.02
CA ASP A 115 1.11 6.56 -7.21
C ASP A 115 1.52 6.36 -5.75
N LEU A 116 1.27 5.18 -5.15
CA LEU A 116 1.75 4.85 -3.81
C LEU A 116 3.28 4.90 -3.72
N ILE A 117 4.00 4.30 -4.69
CA ILE A 117 5.47 4.36 -4.75
C ILE A 117 5.96 5.81 -4.83
N LYS A 118 5.34 6.63 -5.68
CA LYS A 118 5.66 8.05 -5.81
C LYS A 118 5.42 8.82 -4.52
N VAL A 119 4.30 8.58 -3.85
CA VAL A 119 3.96 9.24 -2.58
C VAL A 119 4.95 8.87 -1.50
N MET A 120 5.33 7.61 -1.36
CA MET A 120 6.34 7.16 -0.40
C MET A 120 7.72 7.77 -0.67
N GLY A 121 8.11 7.89 -1.93
CA GLY A 121 9.34 8.56 -2.36
C GLY A 121 10.61 7.73 -2.31
N CYS A 122 10.63 6.60 -1.63
CA CYS A 122 11.84 5.77 -1.44
C CYS A 122 12.21 4.88 -2.64
N GLY A 123 11.39 4.85 -3.71
CA GLY A 123 11.62 3.97 -4.85
C GLY A 123 11.21 2.51 -4.57
N VAL A 124 11.82 1.56 -5.29
CA VAL A 124 11.47 0.13 -5.23
C VAL A 124 12.70 -0.76 -5.14
N GLU A 125 12.57 -1.86 -4.41
CA GLU A 125 13.53 -2.95 -4.30
C GLU A 125 13.10 -4.09 -5.23
N LEU A 126 13.80 -4.27 -6.34
CA LEU A 126 13.45 -5.35 -7.28
C LEU A 126 14.42 -6.52 -7.11
N GLY A 127 13.90 -7.66 -6.74
CA GLY A 127 14.67 -8.90 -6.62
C GLY A 127 15.12 -9.45 -7.98
N GLY A 128 16.27 -10.17 -7.98
CA GLY A 128 16.82 -10.86 -9.14
C GLY A 128 17.95 -10.12 -9.84
N LYS A 129 18.90 -10.90 -10.40
CA LYS A 129 20.12 -10.36 -11.03
C LYS A 129 19.84 -9.38 -12.19
N HIS A 130 18.75 -9.58 -12.92
CA HIS A 130 18.39 -8.76 -14.09
C HIS A 130 17.63 -7.47 -13.74
N ASN A 131 17.19 -7.30 -12.49
CA ASN A 131 16.38 -6.15 -12.06
C ASN A 131 17.17 -5.13 -11.22
N LYS A 132 18.45 -5.39 -10.93
CA LYS A 132 19.25 -4.52 -10.05
C LYS A 132 19.34 -3.07 -10.54
N GLU A 133 19.33 -2.85 -11.85
CA GLU A 133 19.38 -1.49 -12.43
C GLU A 133 18.03 -0.75 -12.38
N LEU A 134 16.93 -1.47 -12.12
CA LEU A 134 15.60 -0.91 -11.89
C LEU A 134 15.32 -0.67 -10.40
N ALA A 135 16.13 -1.27 -9.53
CA ALA A 135 16.05 -1.05 -8.11
C ALA A 135 16.51 0.40 -7.81
N THR A 136 15.54 1.25 -7.52
CA THR A 136 15.77 2.68 -7.20
C THR A 136 15.59 2.97 -5.72
N PHE A 137 15.55 1.92 -4.90
CA PHE A 137 15.27 2.06 -3.47
C PHE A 137 16.41 2.80 -2.76
N ASN A 138 16.01 3.84 -2.05
CA ASN A 138 16.85 4.54 -1.08
C ASN A 138 15.97 4.95 0.10
N ILE A 139 16.30 4.45 1.28
CA ILE A 139 15.56 4.74 2.52
C ILE A 139 15.62 6.23 2.89
N ASP A 140 16.73 6.92 2.59
CA ASP A 140 16.91 8.34 2.88
C ASP A 140 15.91 9.23 2.11
N ASN A 141 15.33 8.70 1.02
CA ASN A 141 14.31 9.38 0.24
C ASN A 141 12.89 9.10 0.74
N LEU A 142 12.74 8.26 1.76
CA LEU A 142 11.43 7.99 2.36
C LEU A 142 10.88 9.28 2.98
N ARG A 143 9.64 9.61 2.63
CA ARG A 143 9.00 10.87 3.04
C ARG A 143 8.22 10.77 4.33
N TYR A 144 8.08 9.57 4.89
CA TYR A 144 7.20 9.30 6.03
C TYR A 144 7.90 8.43 7.06
N ASN A 145 7.74 8.79 8.32
CA ASN A 145 8.20 7.99 9.45
C ASN A 145 7.29 6.78 9.72
N LYS A 146 6.01 6.90 9.36
CA LYS A 146 5.04 5.81 9.47
C LYS A 146 4.19 5.70 8.19
N ILE A 147 3.95 4.48 7.75
CA ILE A 147 3.00 4.12 6.70
C ILE A 147 1.92 3.28 7.35
N VAL A 148 0.73 3.86 7.50
CA VAL A 148 -0.37 3.27 8.26
C VAL A 148 -1.44 2.79 7.30
N ILE A 149 -1.74 1.48 7.30
CA ILE A 149 -2.81 0.88 6.51
C ILE A 149 -4.08 0.96 7.35
N CYS A 150 -5.06 1.71 6.89
CA CYS A 150 -6.32 1.97 7.58
C CYS A 150 -7.49 1.52 6.70
N THR A 151 -8.01 0.31 6.95
CA THR A 151 -9.11 -0.32 6.21
C THR A 151 -10.24 -0.68 7.15
N ASP A 152 -11.44 -0.85 6.58
CA ASP A 152 -12.59 -1.29 7.34
C ASP A 152 -12.34 -2.64 8.04
N ALA A 153 -13.01 -2.86 9.17
CA ALA A 153 -12.86 -4.09 9.95
C ALA A 153 -13.80 -5.21 9.45
N ASP A 154 -13.81 -5.40 8.13
CA ASP A 154 -14.61 -6.42 7.46
C ASP A 154 -13.76 -7.30 6.52
N VAL A 155 -14.39 -8.25 5.84
CA VAL A 155 -13.70 -9.20 4.95
C VAL A 155 -13.01 -8.48 3.77
N ASP A 156 -13.64 -7.45 3.21
CA ASP A 156 -13.08 -6.68 2.09
C ASP A 156 -11.91 -5.84 2.55
N GLY A 157 -12.01 -5.16 3.69
CA GLY A 157 -10.93 -4.40 4.30
C GLY A 157 -9.72 -5.27 4.65
N TYR A 158 -9.92 -6.47 5.18
CA TYR A 158 -8.83 -7.43 5.42
C TYR A 158 -8.17 -7.89 4.13
N GLN A 159 -8.94 -8.06 3.04
CA GLN A 159 -8.37 -8.38 1.74
C GLN A 159 -7.54 -7.23 1.17
N ILE A 160 -8.03 -6.00 1.25
CA ILE A 160 -7.31 -4.80 0.80
C ILE A 160 -6.02 -4.62 1.60
N ARG A 161 -6.08 -4.74 2.93
CA ARG A 161 -4.91 -4.73 3.83
C ARG A 161 -3.87 -5.75 3.38
N THR A 162 -4.27 -6.98 3.12
CA THR A 162 -3.39 -8.05 2.66
C THR A 162 -2.75 -7.72 1.32
N LEU A 163 -3.49 -7.14 0.37
CA LEU A 163 -2.95 -6.75 -0.93
C LEU A 163 -1.95 -5.60 -0.83
N VAL A 164 -2.19 -4.62 0.05
CA VAL A 164 -1.24 -3.51 0.30
C VAL A 164 0.03 -4.04 0.96
N LEU A 165 -0.09 -4.88 2.00
CA LEU A 165 1.06 -5.53 2.63
C LEU A 165 1.86 -6.38 1.63
N THR A 166 1.18 -7.10 0.74
CA THR A 166 1.79 -7.89 -0.33
C THR A 166 2.57 -7.02 -1.31
N MET A 167 2.04 -5.85 -1.65
CA MET A 167 2.71 -4.86 -2.49
C MET A 167 3.98 -4.34 -1.80
N LEU A 168 3.88 -3.91 -0.55
CA LEU A 168 5.01 -3.41 0.24
C LEU A 168 6.08 -4.49 0.40
N TYR A 169 5.68 -5.72 0.76
CA TYR A 169 6.59 -6.86 0.91
C TYR A 169 7.38 -7.15 -0.37
N ARG A 170 6.74 -7.04 -1.54
CA ARG A 170 7.39 -7.34 -2.82
C ARG A 170 8.25 -6.20 -3.37
N LEU A 171 7.82 -4.95 -3.16
CA LEU A 171 8.43 -3.78 -3.80
C LEU A 171 9.31 -2.97 -2.85
N THR A 172 9.09 -3.05 -1.56
CA THR A 172 9.81 -2.28 -0.53
C THR A 172 9.91 -3.08 0.78
N PRO A 173 10.46 -4.33 0.76
CA PRO A 173 10.52 -5.19 1.95
C PRO A 173 11.26 -4.55 3.12
N THR A 174 12.24 -3.70 2.87
CA THR A 174 12.97 -2.96 3.91
C THR A 174 12.03 -2.14 4.79
N LEU A 175 10.96 -1.53 4.23
CA LEU A 175 10.01 -0.75 5.03
C LEU A 175 9.26 -1.60 6.07
N ILE A 176 8.99 -2.86 5.75
CA ILE A 176 8.36 -3.79 6.70
C ILE A 176 9.39 -4.25 7.75
N ASN A 177 10.58 -4.64 7.31
CA ASN A 177 11.63 -5.19 8.17
C ASN A 177 12.14 -4.17 9.19
N GLU A 178 12.20 -2.90 8.82
CA GLU A 178 12.65 -1.80 9.68
C GLU A 178 11.52 -1.12 10.47
N GLY A 179 10.28 -1.63 10.35
CA GLY A 179 9.17 -1.22 11.20
C GLY A 179 8.49 0.12 10.80
N TYR A 180 8.56 0.51 9.53
CA TYR A 180 7.86 1.70 9.03
C TYR A 180 6.38 1.46 8.74
N VAL A 181 5.93 0.17 8.66
CA VAL A 181 4.58 -0.20 8.25
C VAL A 181 3.73 -0.57 9.45
N TYR A 182 2.59 0.07 9.58
CA TYR A 182 1.63 -0.10 10.67
C TYR A 182 0.25 -0.46 10.12
N ILE A 183 -0.55 -1.10 10.94
CA ILE A 183 -1.96 -1.36 10.69
C ILE A 183 -2.75 -0.58 11.74
N ALA A 184 -3.64 0.31 11.29
CA ALA A 184 -4.57 0.97 12.17
C ALA A 184 -5.72 0.02 12.49
N GLU A 185 -6.02 -0.14 13.76
CA GLU A 185 -7.18 -0.88 14.24
C GLU A 185 -8.18 0.11 14.85
N SER A 186 -9.36 0.19 14.24
CA SER A 186 -10.48 0.96 14.78
C SER A 186 -11.34 0.07 15.67
N PRO A 187 -11.95 0.61 16.74
CA PRO A 187 -12.82 -0.17 17.60
C PRO A 187 -14.05 -0.67 16.84
N LEU A 188 -14.46 -1.89 17.13
CA LEU A 188 -15.67 -2.50 16.58
C LEU A 188 -16.94 -2.02 17.29
N TYR A 189 -16.81 -1.65 18.55
CA TYR A 189 -17.94 -1.23 19.39
C TYR A 189 -17.59 0.01 20.18
N GLU A 190 -18.53 0.95 20.17
CA GLU A 190 -18.59 2.08 21.08
C GLU A 190 -19.72 1.82 22.08
N ILE A 191 -19.38 1.83 23.38
CA ILE A 191 -20.35 1.59 24.47
C ILE A 191 -20.40 2.88 25.32
N THR A 192 -21.48 3.64 25.19
CA THR A 192 -21.63 4.91 25.85
C THR A 192 -22.56 4.79 27.05
N THR A 193 -22.06 5.18 28.22
CA THR A 193 -22.81 5.40 29.44
C THR A 193 -23.04 6.89 29.66
N LYS A 194 -23.75 7.28 30.70
CA LYS A 194 -23.93 8.69 31.05
C LYS A 194 -22.59 9.39 31.38
N ASP A 195 -21.63 8.64 31.93
CA ASP A 195 -20.42 9.18 32.55
C ASP A 195 -19.14 8.87 31.73
N HIS A 196 -19.18 7.83 30.86
CA HIS A 196 -18.01 7.35 30.15
C HIS A 196 -18.34 6.63 28.85
N THR A 197 -17.44 6.70 27.85
CA THR A 197 -17.51 5.94 26.62
C THR A 197 -16.34 4.94 26.57
N TYR A 198 -16.68 3.65 26.36
CA TYR A 198 -15.74 2.56 26.22
C TYR A 198 -15.63 2.16 24.76
N PHE A 199 -14.40 1.85 24.33
CA PHE A 199 -14.12 1.38 22.97
C PHE A 199 -13.62 -0.07 23.01
N ALA A 200 -14.36 -0.98 22.42
CA ALA A 200 -14.00 -2.39 22.37
C ALA A 200 -13.59 -2.80 20.93
N TYR A 201 -12.45 -3.44 20.82
CA TYR A 201 -11.89 -3.92 19.56
C TYR A 201 -12.27 -5.38 19.28
N THR A 202 -12.71 -6.10 20.30
CA THR A 202 -13.07 -7.52 20.22
C THR A 202 -14.37 -7.81 20.99
N GLU A 203 -15.03 -8.92 20.65
CA GLU A 203 -16.20 -9.40 21.41
C GLU A 203 -15.89 -9.69 22.89
N PRO A 204 -14.74 -10.31 23.25
CA PRO A 204 -14.36 -10.48 24.65
C PRO A 204 -14.19 -9.17 25.41
N GLU A 205 -13.59 -8.14 24.82
CA GLU A 205 -13.45 -6.81 25.43
C GLU A 205 -14.83 -6.18 25.66
N LYS A 206 -15.72 -6.24 24.66
CA LYS A 206 -17.10 -5.78 24.81
C LYS A 206 -17.79 -6.45 25.98
N ALA A 207 -17.68 -7.79 26.07
CA ALA A 207 -18.29 -8.54 27.18
C ALA A 207 -17.71 -8.13 28.55
N ALA A 208 -16.41 -7.86 28.63
CA ALA A 208 -15.76 -7.40 29.84
C ALA A 208 -16.27 -6.00 30.27
N PHE A 209 -16.36 -5.05 29.33
CA PHE A 209 -16.91 -3.72 29.61
C PHE A 209 -18.38 -3.77 30.03
N LEU A 210 -19.21 -4.61 29.39
CA LEU A 210 -20.61 -4.77 29.79
C LEU A 210 -20.74 -5.34 31.21
N LYS A 211 -19.84 -6.24 31.61
CA LYS A 211 -19.78 -6.76 32.98
C LYS A 211 -19.38 -5.69 33.99
N GLU A 212 -18.43 -4.81 33.62
CA GLU A 212 -18.00 -3.67 34.46
C GLU A 212 -19.12 -2.63 34.63
N ILE A 213 -19.83 -2.32 33.55
CA ILE A 213 -20.94 -1.35 33.53
C ILE A 213 -22.11 -1.84 34.41
N GLY A 214 -22.34 -3.16 34.45
CA GLY A 214 -23.40 -3.76 35.26
C GLY A 214 -24.80 -3.26 34.88
N ASP A 215 -25.59 -2.85 35.89
CA ASP A 215 -26.98 -2.43 35.71
C ASP A 215 -27.15 -0.96 35.23
N LYS A 216 -26.04 -0.25 34.94
CA LYS A 216 -26.11 1.13 34.44
C LYS A 216 -26.69 1.14 33.01
N LYS A 217 -27.46 2.19 32.69
CA LYS A 217 -27.95 2.40 31.34
C LYS A 217 -26.79 2.68 30.39
N TYR A 218 -26.76 2.00 29.24
CA TYR A 218 -25.76 2.21 28.19
C TYR A 218 -26.41 2.12 26.81
N THR A 219 -25.69 2.63 25.81
CA THR A 219 -25.96 2.42 24.40
C THR A 219 -24.78 1.73 23.77
N ILE A 220 -25.00 0.83 22.81
CA ILE A 220 -23.95 0.19 22.03
C ILE A 220 -24.15 0.59 20.57
N GLN A 221 -23.08 1.13 19.99
CA GLN A 221 -22.99 1.36 18.55
C GLN A 221 -21.91 0.43 17.99
N ARG A 222 -22.24 -0.29 16.91
CA ARG A 222 -21.26 -1.10 16.17
C ARG A 222 -20.73 -0.28 15.00
N SER A 223 -19.41 -0.10 14.93
CA SER A 223 -18.77 0.47 13.76
C SER A 223 -18.84 -0.52 12.60
N LYS A 224 -19.35 -0.09 11.45
CA LYS A 224 -19.43 -0.90 10.23
C LYS A 224 -18.33 -0.56 9.25
N GLY A 225 -17.82 0.65 9.30
CA GLY A 225 -16.75 1.12 8.44
C GLY A 225 -16.19 2.47 8.90
N LEU A 226 -14.98 2.78 8.49
CA LEU A 226 -14.26 4.01 8.87
C LEU A 226 -15.01 5.29 8.52
N GLY A 227 -15.81 5.25 7.44
CA GLY A 227 -16.57 6.41 6.96
C GLY A 227 -17.77 6.78 7.84
N GLU A 228 -18.19 5.90 8.75
CA GLU A 228 -19.32 6.11 9.67
C GLU A 228 -18.87 6.57 11.06
N ASN A 229 -17.55 6.54 11.32
CA ASN A 229 -17.00 6.87 12.63
C ASN A 229 -17.02 8.39 12.86
N ASP A 230 -17.31 8.78 14.09
CA ASP A 230 -17.19 10.16 14.53
C ASP A 230 -15.73 10.62 14.47
N PRO A 231 -15.45 11.85 13.97
CA PRO A 231 -14.08 12.38 13.87
C PRO A 231 -13.30 12.41 15.18
N GLU A 232 -13.94 12.73 16.29
CA GLU A 232 -13.28 12.80 17.60
C GLU A 232 -12.93 11.38 18.09
N MET A 233 -13.86 10.43 17.94
CA MET A 233 -13.61 9.03 18.23
C MET A 233 -12.48 8.47 17.37
N MET A 234 -12.46 8.80 16.07
CA MET A 234 -11.42 8.35 15.15
C MET A 234 -10.04 8.90 15.53
N TRP A 235 -9.98 10.16 15.95
CA TRP A 235 -8.76 10.75 16.50
C TRP A 235 -8.29 10.01 17.75
N LEU A 236 -9.17 9.86 18.76
CA LEU A 236 -8.82 9.27 20.05
C LEU A 236 -8.40 7.79 19.97
N THR A 237 -8.95 7.03 19.03
CA THR A 237 -8.80 5.57 19.00
C THR A 237 -7.87 5.06 17.92
N THR A 238 -7.69 5.83 16.84
CA THR A 238 -7.07 5.31 15.61
C THR A 238 -5.93 6.19 15.09
N MET A 239 -5.99 7.51 15.28
CA MET A 239 -5.07 8.43 14.60
C MET A 239 -4.13 9.21 15.52
N ASN A 240 -4.37 9.24 16.84
CA ASN A 240 -3.53 9.93 17.82
C ASN A 240 -2.30 9.12 18.22
#